data_68a29d61c8673a5fc7c4d8f11e946100
#
_entry.id   68a29d61c8673a5fc7c4d8f11e946100
#
_cell.length_a   1.000
_cell.length_b   1.000
_cell.length_c   1.000
_cell.angle_alpha   90.00
_cell.angle_beta   90.00
_cell.angle_gamma   90.00
#
_symmetry.space_group_name_H-M   'P 1'
#
loop_
_entity.id
_entity.type
_entity.pdbx_description
1 polymer ?
#
loop_
_entity_poly.entity_id
_entity_poly.type
_entity_poly.pdbx_seq_one_letter_code
_entity_poly.pdbx_strand_id
1 'polypeptide(L)'
;MRGLRGALTPVVAALVVAGGLWLAITPAASTARLTSEATRGVSLQTMWPSRTGEVDPVLASAVDANLARRGIAIDTNNEKLFLQDVVPALRPRQAQLFRNLRAIGMSVVYRRAEPWENLKGQPGTFRVSMRFTLTGSRLDQAATDVGYSYVIRKGRLWMTSDRALDDEIGSNRQPWDFGPIAVLRKPNVVVITNQGQLAKAQRLATETIAAAKRVRAIWPGQLQVVPYVVALREPQVLTEIPPTLPGAEPAQVRAMLSPAIGSIQPAGGWVVLRQTTLTPAQLNHVLMHLLPVRLGDGAPHWLAEGMAQYAEIQALPSAERQARRAELSKQQVAQLTRLPDDDEPVNEAISLRAVEQLIAEAGVKPVTEYYRQVARRGYNDAARDRLMQEYTGFTEERLVESVRGSAG
;
A
#
# COMPACT_ATOMS: atom_id res chain seq x y z
N MET A 1 13.58 69.81 16.16
CA MET A 1 14.82 69.72 17.01
C MET A 1 15.10 68.25 17.27
N ARG A 2 16.33 67.78 16.93
CA ARG A 2 17.04 66.55 17.40
C ARG A 2 16.24 65.25 17.33
N GLY A 3 16.50 64.23 16.55
CA GLY A 3 17.85 63.75 16.13
C GLY A 3 18.27 62.58 16.99
N LEU A 4 17.97 61.33 16.56
CA LEU A 4 18.73 60.18 17.06
C LEU A 4 18.84 59.11 15.97
N ARG A 5 20.04 58.95 15.48
CA ARG A 5 20.48 57.88 14.60
C ARG A 5 20.62 56.59 15.40
N GLY A 6 20.02 55.51 14.96
CA GLY A 6 20.24 54.17 15.50
C GLY A 6 20.83 53.26 14.40
N ALA A 7 21.98 52.69 14.73
CA ALA A 7 22.87 51.97 13.84
C ALA A 7 22.28 50.68 13.31
N LEU A 8 22.45 50.47 12.00
CA LEU A 8 22.30 49.19 11.32
C LEU A 8 23.51 48.30 11.56
N THR A 9 23.31 47.18 12.22
CA THR A 9 24.29 46.10 12.29
C THR A 9 24.00 45.10 11.18
N PRO A 10 24.95 44.77 10.28
CA PRO A 10 24.74 43.75 9.29
C PRO A 10 24.94 42.35 9.90
N VAL A 11 23.92 41.53 9.89
CA VAL A 11 24.05 40.11 10.16
C VAL A 11 24.62 39.47 8.88
N VAL A 12 25.86 39.02 8.97
CA VAL A 12 26.50 38.19 7.96
C VAL A 12 25.91 36.79 8.05
N ALA A 13 25.04 36.44 7.12
CA ALA A 13 24.58 35.05 6.92
C ALA A 13 25.69 34.29 6.20
N ALA A 14 26.37 33.38 6.88
CA ALA A 14 27.29 32.43 6.28
C ALA A 14 26.48 31.38 5.49
N LEU A 15 26.49 31.48 4.18
CA LEU A 15 26.02 30.44 3.27
C LEU A 15 27.06 29.31 3.26
N VAL A 16 26.76 28.22 3.97
CA VAL A 16 27.46 26.93 3.78
C VAL A 16 26.94 26.30 2.49
N VAL A 17 27.67 26.50 1.40
CA VAL A 17 27.48 25.78 0.16
C VAL A 17 28.08 24.39 0.37
N ALA A 18 27.26 23.43 0.77
CA ALA A 18 27.59 22.01 0.67
C ALA A 18 27.55 21.65 -0.81
N GLY A 19 28.72 21.65 -1.44
CA GLY A 19 28.92 21.18 -2.81
C GLY A 19 28.66 19.68 -2.91
N GLY A 20 27.40 19.30 -3.13
CA GLY A 20 27.05 17.97 -3.58
C GLY A 20 27.50 17.82 -5.04
N LEU A 21 28.58 17.09 -5.25
CA LEU A 21 29.05 16.69 -6.58
C LEU A 21 27.99 15.74 -7.17
N TRP A 22 27.01 16.27 -7.86
CA TRP A 22 26.14 15.50 -8.75
C TRP A 22 26.96 15.09 -9.97
N LEU A 23 27.53 13.89 -9.92
CA LEU A 23 27.97 13.20 -11.13
C LEU A 23 26.74 12.99 -12.00
N ALA A 24 26.53 13.92 -12.94
CA ALA A 24 25.60 13.73 -14.04
C ALA A 24 26.17 12.61 -14.92
N ILE A 25 25.85 11.36 -14.58
CA ILE A 25 26.06 10.23 -15.46
C ILE A 25 25.10 10.44 -16.62
N THR A 26 25.61 10.89 -17.75
CA THR A 26 24.84 10.98 -18.99
C THR A 26 24.45 9.56 -19.42
N PRO A 27 23.16 9.18 -19.38
CA PRO A 27 22.77 7.77 -19.56
C PRO A 27 23.08 7.21 -20.94
N ALA A 28 23.27 8.07 -21.95
CA ALA A 28 23.55 7.67 -23.32
C ALA A 28 24.95 7.07 -23.51
N ALA A 29 25.98 7.60 -22.85
CA ALA A 29 27.35 7.11 -23.01
C ALA A 29 27.61 5.77 -22.32
N SER A 30 26.97 5.57 -21.15
CA SER A 30 27.05 4.32 -20.37
C SER A 30 26.34 3.15 -21.06
N THR A 31 25.17 3.39 -21.67
CA THR A 31 24.40 2.37 -22.38
C THR A 31 25.04 1.89 -23.67
N ALA A 32 25.68 2.80 -24.43
CA ALA A 32 26.37 2.46 -25.65
C ALA A 32 27.64 1.63 -25.37
N ARG A 33 28.35 1.90 -24.27
CA ARG A 33 29.52 1.10 -23.87
C ARG A 33 29.12 -0.30 -23.38
N LEU A 34 28.10 -0.42 -22.56
CA LEU A 34 27.61 -1.72 -22.04
C LEU A 34 27.12 -2.62 -23.19
N THR A 35 26.45 -2.06 -24.21
CA THR A 35 26.05 -2.82 -25.41
C THR A 35 27.22 -3.22 -26.29
N SER A 36 28.28 -2.42 -26.35
CA SER A 36 29.45 -2.73 -27.18
C SER A 36 30.39 -3.75 -26.53
N GLU A 37 30.49 -3.76 -25.21
CA GLU A 37 31.25 -4.78 -24.47
C GLU A 37 30.51 -6.12 -24.41
N ALA A 38 29.18 -6.11 -24.30
CA ALA A 38 28.36 -7.31 -24.40
C ALA A 38 28.40 -7.98 -25.78
N THR A 39 28.80 -7.25 -26.82
CA THR A 39 28.90 -7.78 -28.21
C THR A 39 30.19 -8.54 -28.48
N ARG A 40 31.20 -8.43 -27.62
CA ARG A 40 32.50 -9.09 -27.83
C ARG A 40 32.50 -10.54 -27.36
N GLY A 41 31.88 -11.41 -28.15
CA GLY A 41 32.18 -12.84 -28.14
C GLY A 41 31.52 -13.66 -27.01
N VAL A 42 30.44 -13.18 -26.39
CA VAL A 42 29.72 -13.98 -25.43
C VAL A 42 28.79 -14.97 -26.13
N SER A 43 29.16 -16.25 -26.10
CA SER A 43 28.28 -17.34 -26.55
C SER A 43 27.01 -17.35 -25.70
N LEU A 44 25.85 -17.68 -26.27
CA LEU A 44 24.60 -17.87 -25.54
C LEU A 44 24.74 -18.82 -24.34
N GLN A 45 25.67 -19.79 -24.42
CA GLN A 45 25.95 -20.75 -23.36
C GLN A 45 26.62 -20.12 -22.13
N THR A 46 27.35 -19.01 -22.25
CA THR A 46 27.99 -18.31 -21.13
C THR A 46 27.07 -17.32 -20.43
N MET A 47 25.84 -17.12 -20.95
CA MET A 47 24.84 -16.20 -20.37
C MET A 47 23.94 -16.86 -19.33
N TRP A 48 24.06 -18.17 -19.16
CA TRP A 48 23.34 -18.87 -18.12
C TRP A 48 24.05 -18.71 -16.77
N PRO A 49 23.31 -18.73 -15.68
CA PRO A 49 23.93 -18.71 -14.35
C PRO A 49 24.96 -19.82 -14.27
N SER A 50 26.12 -19.48 -13.71
CA SER A 50 27.13 -20.47 -13.38
C SER A 50 26.52 -21.53 -12.45
N ARG A 51 27.13 -22.72 -12.40
CA ARG A 51 26.70 -23.82 -11.51
C ARG A 51 26.61 -23.42 -10.03
N THR A 52 27.17 -22.29 -9.64
CA THR A 52 27.18 -21.70 -8.30
C THR A 52 25.98 -20.79 -8.02
N GLY A 53 25.07 -20.58 -8.99
CA GLY A 53 23.95 -19.64 -8.84
C GLY A 53 24.33 -18.17 -9.04
N GLU A 54 25.58 -17.86 -9.37
CA GLU A 54 26.01 -16.50 -9.73
C GLU A 54 25.48 -16.09 -11.09
N VAL A 55 25.03 -14.85 -11.20
CA VAL A 55 24.62 -14.25 -12.48
C VAL A 55 25.81 -13.76 -13.25
N ASP A 56 25.76 -13.96 -14.55
CA ASP A 56 26.68 -13.30 -15.46
C ASP A 56 26.68 -11.77 -15.21
N PRO A 57 27.81 -11.21 -14.79
CA PRO A 57 27.90 -9.77 -14.47
C PRO A 57 27.51 -8.87 -15.66
N VAL A 58 27.75 -9.33 -16.89
CA VAL A 58 27.38 -8.59 -18.11
C VAL A 58 25.86 -8.53 -18.25
N LEU A 59 25.18 -9.66 -18.08
CA LEU A 59 23.72 -9.72 -18.08
C LEU A 59 23.13 -8.88 -16.94
N ALA A 60 23.66 -9.01 -15.74
CA ALA A 60 23.25 -8.26 -14.57
C ALA A 60 23.34 -6.75 -14.80
N SER A 61 24.48 -6.27 -15.29
CA SER A 61 24.70 -4.86 -15.59
C SER A 61 23.77 -4.33 -16.69
N ALA A 62 23.55 -5.14 -17.75
CA ALA A 62 22.61 -4.79 -18.81
C ALA A 62 21.15 -4.69 -18.30
N VAL A 63 20.75 -5.57 -17.39
CA VAL A 63 19.44 -5.52 -16.73
C VAL A 63 19.31 -4.28 -15.85
N ASP A 64 20.31 -3.96 -15.03
CA ASP A 64 20.29 -2.74 -14.20
C ASP A 64 20.17 -1.47 -15.05
N ALA A 65 20.89 -1.39 -16.17
CA ALA A 65 20.78 -0.27 -17.11
C ALA A 65 19.38 -0.20 -17.76
N ASN A 66 18.74 -1.33 -18.08
CA ASN A 66 17.36 -1.37 -18.56
C ASN A 66 16.38 -0.87 -17.49
N LEU A 67 16.50 -1.37 -16.25
CA LEU A 67 15.64 -0.99 -15.13
C LEU A 67 15.73 0.52 -14.82
N ALA A 68 16.95 1.08 -14.78
CA ALA A 68 17.16 2.51 -14.60
C ALA A 68 16.50 3.33 -15.72
N ARG A 69 16.68 2.91 -16.97
CA ARG A 69 16.08 3.56 -18.13
C ARG A 69 14.56 3.56 -18.09
N ARG A 70 13.93 2.47 -17.62
CA ARG A 70 12.48 2.38 -17.47
C ARG A 70 11.96 3.41 -16.46
N GLY A 71 12.64 3.61 -15.33
CA GLY A 71 12.31 4.65 -14.36
C GLY A 71 12.36 6.04 -14.97
N ILE A 72 13.50 6.38 -15.63
CA ILE A 72 13.68 7.65 -16.34
C ILE A 72 12.58 7.87 -17.39
N ALA A 73 12.20 6.82 -18.11
CA ALA A 73 11.17 6.91 -19.14
C ALA A 73 9.79 7.30 -18.55
N ILE A 74 9.46 6.79 -17.36
CA ILE A 74 8.23 7.17 -16.65
C ILE A 74 8.29 8.65 -16.25
N ASP A 75 9.38 9.08 -15.61
CA ASP A 75 9.54 10.46 -15.15
C ASP A 75 9.52 11.47 -16.30
N THR A 76 10.15 11.13 -17.44
CA THR A 76 10.22 11.99 -18.64
C THR A 76 9.06 11.81 -19.61
N ASN A 77 8.06 10.99 -19.30
CA ASN A 77 6.93 10.67 -20.17
C ASN A 77 7.33 10.15 -21.56
N ASN A 78 8.32 9.26 -21.62
CA ASN A 78 8.87 8.74 -22.86
C ASN A 78 8.54 7.24 -23.04
N GLU A 79 7.37 6.95 -23.64
CA GLU A 79 6.92 5.57 -23.90
C GLU A 79 7.91 4.80 -24.81
N LYS A 80 8.51 5.47 -25.82
CA LYS A 80 9.48 4.84 -26.72
C LYS A 80 10.71 4.35 -25.95
N LEU A 81 11.20 5.15 -25.00
CA LEU A 81 12.33 4.78 -24.15
C LEU A 81 11.97 3.62 -23.22
N PHE A 82 10.74 3.62 -22.67
CA PHE A 82 10.24 2.54 -21.81
C PHE A 82 10.16 1.19 -22.52
N LEU A 83 9.81 1.21 -23.82
CA LEU A 83 9.63 0.02 -24.66
C LEU A 83 10.89 -0.39 -25.44
N GLN A 84 12.00 0.33 -25.28
CA GLN A 84 13.19 0.17 -26.13
C GLN A 84 13.68 -1.27 -26.19
N ASP A 85 13.76 -1.96 -25.07
CA ASP A 85 14.27 -3.33 -24.94
C ASP A 85 13.19 -4.37 -24.68
N VAL A 86 11.95 -4.08 -25.06
CA VAL A 86 10.82 -5.00 -24.91
C VAL A 86 10.58 -5.74 -26.22
N VAL A 87 10.48 -7.09 -26.15
CA VAL A 87 10.15 -7.88 -27.35
C VAL A 87 8.80 -7.44 -27.94
N PRO A 88 8.63 -7.53 -29.28
CA PRO A 88 7.40 -7.05 -29.94
C PRO A 88 6.10 -7.60 -29.34
N ALA A 89 6.08 -8.89 -29.02
CA ALA A 89 4.90 -9.53 -28.45
C ALA A 89 4.44 -8.96 -27.09
N LEU A 90 5.39 -8.45 -26.28
CA LEU A 90 5.11 -7.89 -24.95
C LEU A 90 4.82 -6.38 -24.97
N ARG A 91 5.17 -5.68 -26.05
CA ARG A 91 5.03 -4.21 -26.15
C ARG A 91 3.63 -3.68 -25.90
N PRO A 92 2.53 -4.27 -26.42
CA PRO A 92 1.19 -3.73 -26.16
C PRO A 92 0.87 -3.67 -24.67
N ARG A 93 1.20 -4.72 -23.93
CA ARG A 93 1.00 -4.80 -22.49
C ARG A 93 1.90 -3.80 -21.75
N GLN A 94 3.16 -3.72 -22.09
CA GLN A 94 4.11 -2.80 -21.45
C GLN A 94 3.79 -1.32 -21.78
N ALA A 95 3.27 -1.02 -22.96
CA ALA A 95 2.75 0.30 -23.29
C ALA A 95 1.53 0.66 -22.44
N GLN A 96 0.62 -0.31 -22.21
CA GLN A 96 -0.51 -0.07 -21.32
C GLN A 96 -0.06 0.16 -19.87
N LEU A 97 0.89 -0.64 -19.37
CA LEU A 97 1.50 -0.43 -18.05
C LEU A 97 2.09 0.98 -17.93
N PHE A 98 2.88 1.42 -18.90
CA PHE A 98 3.45 2.76 -18.91
C PHE A 98 2.37 3.85 -18.82
N ARG A 99 1.32 3.77 -19.63
CA ARG A 99 0.20 4.73 -19.60
C ARG A 99 -0.52 4.73 -18.26
N ASN A 100 -0.73 3.57 -17.66
CA ASN A 100 -1.37 3.43 -16.35
C ASN A 100 -0.52 4.07 -15.23
N LEU A 101 0.79 3.81 -15.19
CA LEU A 101 1.71 4.42 -14.24
C LEU A 101 1.70 5.95 -14.35
N ARG A 102 1.70 6.47 -15.57
CA ARG A 102 1.59 7.91 -15.84
C ARG A 102 0.24 8.48 -15.41
N ALA A 103 -0.87 7.78 -15.69
CA ALA A 103 -2.21 8.20 -15.27
C ALA A 103 -2.33 8.28 -13.75
N ILE A 104 -1.74 7.33 -13.01
CA ILE A 104 -1.68 7.36 -11.54
C ILE A 104 -0.73 8.47 -11.04
N GLY A 105 0.16 8.99 -11.87
CA GLY A 105 1.14 10.01 -11.50
C GLY A 105 2.19 9.44 -10.55
N MET A 106 2.87 8.41 -11.01
CA MET A 106 3.90 7.74 -10.22
C MET A 106 5.30 8.17 -10.68
N SER A 107 6.20 8.33 -9.71
CA SER A 107 7.64 8.20 -9.92
C SER A 107 8.05 6.80 -9.50
N VAL A 108 8.84 6.12 -10.33
CA VAL A 108 9.17 4.71 -10.15
C VAL A 108 10.66 4.48 -10.29
N VAL A 109 11.22 3.73 -9.32
CA VAL A 109 12.59 3.23 -9.37
C VAL A 109 12.55 1.71 -9.37
N TYR A 110 13.07 1.10 -10.44
CA TYR A 110 13.24 -0.35 -10.51
C TYR A 110 14.64 -0.73 -10.04
N ARG A 111 14.74 -1.78 -9.22
CA ARG A 111 16.01 -2.36 -8.77
C ARG A 111 15.91 -3.87 -8.75
N ARG A 112 16.98 -4.57 -9.08
CA ARG A 112 17.06 -5.99 -8.75
C ARG A 112 16.96 -6.14 -7.24
N ALA A 113 16.16 -7.10 -6.75
CA ALA A 113 16.06 -7.39 -5.34
C ALA A 113 17.37 -8.06 -4.85
N GLU A 114 17.80 -7.73 -3.62
CA GLU A 114 18.96 -8.32 -2.97
C GLU A 114 18.55 -8.98 -1.65
N PRO A 115 19.15 -10.13 -1.27
CA PRO A 115 19.98 -10.96 -2.12
C PRO A 115 19.15 -11.51 -3.28
N TRP A 116 19.71 -11.39 -4.50
CA TRP A 116 19.00 -11.96 -5.60
C TRP A 116 19.36 -13.44 -5.74
N GLU A 117 18.35 -14.23 -5.67
CA GLU A 117 18.44 -15.65 -5.91
C GLU A 117 18.05 -15.90 -7.37
N ASN A 118 18.93 -16.59 -8.06
CA ASN A 118 18.59 -17.12 -9.36
C ASN A 118 17.63 -18.29 -9.11
N LEU A 119 16.35 -18.08 -9.39
CA LEU A 119 15.36 -19.12 -9.18
C LEU A 119 15.69 -20.32 -10.06
N LYS A 120 15.80 -21.50 -9.43
CA LYS A 120 16.21 -22.73 -10.07
C LYS A 120 15.42 -22.97 -11.36
N GLY A 121 16.13 -23.13 -12.47
CA GLY A 121 15.56 -23.50 -13.76
C GLY A 121 15.01 -22.34 -14.61
N GLN A 122 15.11 -21.08 -14.19
CA GLN A 122 14.68 -19.92 -14.94
C GLN A 122 15.83 -18.95 -15.24
N PRO A 123 16.81 -19.32 -16.06
CA PRO A 123 17.95 -18.48 -16.38
C PRO A 123 17.51 -17.18 -17.08
N GLY A 124 18.17 -16.08 -16.72
CA GLY A 124 17.81 -14.75 -17.23
C GLY A 124 16.58 -14.14 -16.59
N THR A 125 16.02 -14.77 -15.54
CA THR A 125 14.87 -14.27 -14.77
C THR A 125 15.33 -13.64 -13.48
N PHE A 126 14.75 -12.49 -13.16
CA PHE A 126 15.14 -11.66 -12.02
C PHE A 126 13.92 -11.25 -11.20
N ARG A 127 14.04 -11.35 -9.89
CA ARG A 127 13.17 -10.62 -8.99
C ARG A 127 13.55 -9.15 -9.00
N VAL A 128 12.59 -8.29 -9.27
CA VAL A 128 12.78 -6.85 -9.39
C VAL A 128 11.89 -6.16 -8.36
N SER A 129 12.49 -5.37 -7.48
CA SER A 129 11.77 -4.48 -6.60
C SER A 129 11.41 -3.20 -7.35
N MET A 130 10.13 -2.99 -7.54
CA MET A 130 9.57 -1.75 -8.08
C MET A 130 9.22 -0.83 -6.91
N ARG A 131 10.05 0.17 -6.66
CA ARG A 131 9.81 1.20 -5.64
C ARG A 131 9.09 2.38 -6.27
N PHE A 132 8.06 2.88 -5.62
CA PHE A 132 7.25 3.94 -6.19
C PHE A 132 6.82 4.98 -5.17
N THR A 133 6.65 6.21 -5.66
CA THR A 133 6.05 7.32 -4.91
C THR A 133 4.87 7.84 -5.71
N LEU A 134 3.75 8.07 -5.02
CA LEU A 134 2.53 8.61 -5.64
C LEU A 134 2.58 10.13 -5.60
N THR A 135 2.49 10.78 -6.75
CA THR A 135 2.54 12.24 -6.85
C THR A 135 1.43 12.90 -6.05
N GLY A 136 1.79 13.84 -5.18
CA GLY A 136 0.85 14.56 -4.33
C GLY A 136 0.35 13.76 -3.12
N SER A 137 0.88 12.57 -2.92
CA SER A 137 0.62 11.77 -1.72
C SER A 137 1.59 12.14 -0.59
N ARG A 138 1.12 12.03 0.64
CA ARG A 138 1.99 12.09 1.84
C ARG A 138 2.53 10.70 2.20
N LEU A 139 2.34 9.73 1.30
CA LEU A 139 2.84 8.38 1.50
C LEU A 139 4.35 8.37 1.34
N ASP A 140 5.00 7.60 2.18
CA ASP A 140 6.39 7.22 2.00
C ASP A 140 6.54 6.39 0.73
N GLN A 141 7.78 6.15 0.31
CA GLN A 141 8.05 5.26 -0.79
C GLN A 141 7.47 3.87 -0.49
N ALA A 142 6.70 3.33 -1.41
CA ALA A 142 6.20 1.96 -1.37
C ALA A 142 6.98 1.07 -2.34
N ALA A 143 6.87 -0.25 -2.18
CA ALA A 143 7.49 -1.22 -3.06
C ALA A 143 6.57 -2.41 -3.35
N THR A 144 6.76 -3.00 -4.51
CA THR A 144 6.22 -4.31 -4.90
C THR A 144 7.29 -5.06 -5.67
N ASP A 145 7.29 -6.38 -5.56
CA ASP A 145 8.23 -7.22 -6.28
C ASP A 145 7.55 -7.83 -7.52
N VAL A 146 8.26 -7.87 -8.62
CA VAL A 146 7.79 -8.43 -9.90
C VAL A 146 8.87 -9.33 -10.51
N GLY A 147 8.49 -10.30 -11.32
CA GLY A 147 9.41 -11.19 -12.03
C GLY A 147 9.60 -10.77 -13.47
N TYR A 148 10.82 -10.40 -13.86
CA TYR A 148 11.16 -10.07 -15.23
C TYR A 148 12.15 -11.07 -15.81
N SER A 149 11.88 -11.56 -17.03
CA SER A 149 12.83 -12.38 -17.78
C SER A 149 13.47 -11.59 -18.93
N TYR A 150 14.76 -11.83 -19.12
CA TYR A 150 15.57 -11.18 -20.15
C TYR A 150 16.38 -12.21 -20.93
N VAL A 151 16.66 -11.89 -22.18
CA VAL A 151 17.60 -12.61 -23.04
C VAL A 151 18.47 -11.62 -23.81
N ILE A 152 19.72 -11.98 -24.07
CA ILE A 152 20.54 -11.24 -25.03
C ILE A 152 20.47 -11.94 -26.39
N ARG A 153 20.07 -11.21 -27.42
CA ARG A 153 20.03 -11.68 -28.80
C ARG A 153 20.78 -10.69 -29.71
N LYS A 154 21.76 -11.16 -30.44
CA LYS A 154 22.59 -10.32 -31.31
C LYS A 154 23.18 -9.11 -30.57
N GLY A 155 23.72 -9.35 -29.36
CA GLY A 155 24.35 -8.32 -28.52
C GLY A 155 23.40 -7.30 -27.90
N ARG A 156 22.11 -7.50 -27.98
CA ARG A 156 21.10 -6.60 -27.40
C ARG A 156 20.24 -7.34 -26.36
N LEU A 157 20.03 -6.66 -25.22
CA LEU A 157 19.11 -7.14 -24.18
C LEU A 157 17.66 -7.03 -24.66
N TRP A 158 16.86 -8.03 -24.32
CA TRP A 158 15.43 -8.05 -24.57
C TRP A 158 14.68 -8.55 -23.34
N MET A 159 13.71 -7.79 -22.86
CA MET A 159 12.73 -8.22 -21.90
C MET A 159 11.68 -9.11 -22.57
N THR A 160 11.55 -10.35 -22.11
CA THR A 160 10.70 -11.38 -22.72
C THR A 160 9.48 -11.72 -21.89
N SER A 161 9.51 -11.48 -20.57
CA SER A 161 8.38 -11.69 -19.68
C SER A 161 8.38 -10.66 -18.55
N ASP A 162 7.19 -10.33 -18.07
CA ASP A 162 6.93 -9.53 -16.87
C ASP A 162 6.10 -10.31 -15.82
N ARG A 163 5.97 -11.63 -16.03
CA ARG A 163 5.22 -12.56 -15.17
C ARG A 163 6.00 -13.83 -14.85
N ALA A 164 7.30 -13.80 -15.02
CA ALA A 164 8.11 -15.00 -14.95
C ALA A 164 8.21 -15.61 -13.54
N LEU A 165 7.84 -14.86 -12.51
CA LEU A 165 7.91 -15.30 -11.11
C LEU A 165 6.55 -15.21 -10.40
N ASP A 166 5.45 -15.06 -11.13
CA ASP A 166 4.12 -14.93 -10.51
C ASP A 166 3.76 -16.17 -9.66
N ASP A 167 4.22 -17.36 -10.05
CA ASP A 167 3.96 -18.60 -9.31
C ASP A 167 4.87 -18.77 -8.08
N GLU A 168 6.08 -18.19 -8.09
CA GLU A 168 7.07 -18.35 -7.03
C GLU A 168 6.98 -17.29 -5.94
N ILE A 169 6.72 -16.03 -6.32
CA ILE A 169 6.67 -14.92 -5.36
C ILE A 169 5.25 -14.38 -5.14
N GLY A 170 4.25 -15.04 -5.73
CA GLY A 170 2.91 -14.51 -5.85
C GLY A 170 2.79 -13.46 -6.96
N SER A 171 1.57 -13.23 -7.44
CA SER A 171 1.37 -12.35 -8.59
C SER A 171 1.74 -10.89 -8.32
N ASN A 172 1.69 -10.41 -7.07
CA ASN A 172 2.07 -9.06 -6.62
C ASN A 172 1.58 -7.93 -7.54
N ARG A 173 0.48 -8.16 -8.28
CA ARG A 173 -0.08 -7.19 -9.21
C ARG A 173 -0.64 -5.99 -8.46
N GLN A 174 -0.63 -4.87 -9.13
CA GLN A 174 -1.08 -3.59 -8.57
C GLN A 174 -2.14 -2.97 -9.50
N PRO A 175 -2.87 -1.95 -9.10
CA PRO A 175 -3.93 -1.36 -9.92
C PRO A 175 -3.53 -0.99 -11.35
N TRP A 176 -2.27 -0.70 -11.59
CA TRP A 176 -1.75 -0.36 -12.93
C TRP A 176 -1.53 -1.56 -13.87
N ASP A 177 -1.60 -2.79 -13.35
CA ASP A 177 -1.39 -4.02 -14.15
C ASP A 177 -2.67 -4.51 -14.84
N PHE A 178 -3.83 -3.94 -14.48
CA PHE A 178 -5.14 -4.33 -14.99
C PHE A 178 -5.66 -3.35 -16.04
N GLY A 179 -5.81 -3.79 -17.27
CA GLY A 179 -6.44 -3.08 -18.38
C GLY A 179 -6.16 -1.57 -18.51
N PRO A 180 -6.86 -0.87 -19.39
CA PRO A 180 -6.80 0.59 -19.45
C PRO A 180 -7.56 1.23 -18.28
N ILE A 181 -6.87 2.05 -17.50
CA ILE A 181 -7.46 2.75 -16.36
C ILE A 181 -7.71 4.24 -16.62
N ALA A 182 -8.65 4.80 -15.86
CA ALA A 182 -8.86 6.23 -15.69
C ALA A 182 -8.65 6.58 -14.20
N VAL A 183 -8.06 7.75 -13.95
CA VAL A 183 -7.74 8.21 -12.60
C VAL A 183 -8.40 9.57 -12.37
N LEU A 184 -9.27 9.63 -11.37
CA LEU A 184 -9.87 10.88 -10.89
C LEU A 184 -9.18 11.30 -9.59
N ARG A 185 -8.60 12.51 -9.58
CA ARG A 185 -8.02 13.11 -8.37
C ARG A 185 -8.90 14.22 -7.83
N LYS A 186 -9.13 14.18 -6.54
CA LYS A 186 -9.69 15.26 -5.75
C LYS A 186 -8.74 15.55 -4.56
N PRO A 187 -8.84 16.68 -3.88
CA PRO A 187 -7.89 17.03 -2.81
C PRO A 187 -7.68 15.98 -1.74
N ASN A 188 -8.69 15.15 -1.46
CA ASN A 188 -8.68 14.20 -0.36
C ASN A 188 -9.03 12.76 -0.80
N VAL A 189 -8.97 12.44 -2.08
CA VAL A 189 -9.23 11.09 -2.60
C VAL A 189 -8.68 10.94 -4.02
N VAL A 190 -8.19 9.74 -4.31
CA VAL A 190 -7.87 9.31 -5.68
C VAL A 190 -8.73 8.09 -6.00
N VAL A 191 -9.42 8.12 -7.13
CA VAL A 191 -10.25 7.00 -7.60
C VAL A 191 -9.67 6.46 -8.90
N ILE A 192 -9.44 5.16 -8.94
CA ILE A 192 -8.93 4.42 -10.10
C ILE A 192 -10.06 3.53 -10.62
N THR A 193 -10.46 3.71 -11.87
CA THR A 193 -11.50 2.92 -12.54
C THR A 193 -11.00 2.48 -13.91
N ASN A 194 -11.74 1.58 -14.58
CA ASN A 194 -11.50 1.34 -15.99
C ASN A 194 -11.76 2.60 -16.82
N GLN A 195 -11.05 2.73 -17.94
CA GLN A 195 -11.24 3.82 -18.88
C GLN A 195 -12.72 3.93 -19.31
N GLY A 196 -13.21 5.17 -19.48
CA GLY A 196 -14.60 5.47 -19.84
C GLY A 196 -15.60 5.49 -18.66
N GLN A 197 -15.15 5.29 -17.40
CA GLN A 197 -16.03 5.26 -16.21
C GLN A 197 -15.95 6.53 -15.35
N LEU A 198 -15.83 7.70 -15.95
CA LEU A 198 -15.67 8.97 -15.23
C LEU A 198 -16.84 9.27 -14.26
N ALA A 199 -18.08 9.03 -14.67
CA ALA A 199 -19.26 9.23 -13.82
C ALA A 199 -19.24 8.36 -12.56
N LYS A 200 -18.82 7.08 -12.70
CA LYS A 200 -18.59 6.18 -11.56
C LYS A 200 -17.49 6.71 -10.63
N ALA A 201 -16.37 7.15 -11.21
CA ALA A 201 -15.26 7.71 -10.44
C ALA A 201 -15.67 8.96 -9.66
N GLN A 202 -16.47 9.86 -10.26
CA GLN A 202 -16.99 11.07 -9.60
C GLN A 202 -17.90 10.73 -8.42
N ARG A 203 -18.84 9.78 -8.60
CA ARG A 203 -19.72 9.30 -7.52
C ARG A 203 -18.91 8.74 -6.37
N LEU A 204 -18.01 7.78 -6.64
CA LEU A 204 -17.16 7.17 -5.63
C LEU A 204 -16.30 8.20 -4.89
N ALA A 205 -15.76 9.19 -5.60
CA ALA A 205 -14.97 10.25 -4.95
C ALA A 205 -15.84 11.07 -3.98
N THR A 206 -17.06 11.43 -4.35
CA THR A 206 -17.99 12.18 -3.49
C THR A 206 -18.36 11.36 -2.25
N GLU A 207 -18.72 10.09 -2.43
CA GLU A 207 -19.09 9.17 -1.35
C GLU A 207 -17.91 8.92 -0.39
N THR A 208 -16.71 8.71 -0.93
CA THR A 208 -15.49 8.51 -0.14
C THR A 208 -15.11 9.76 0.67
N ILE A 209 -15.22 10.95 0.10
CA ILE A 209 -14.97 12.21 0.83
C ILE A 209 -15.96 12.36 2.00
N ALA A 210 -17.24 12.08 1.75
CA ALA A 210 -18.27 12.14 2.80
C ALA A 210 -18.00 11.10 3.91
N ALA A 211 -17.65 9.87 3.56
CA ALA A 211 -17.28 8.83 4.51
C ALA A 211 -16.03 9.20 5.30
N ALA A 212 -14.97 9.68 4.65
CA ALA A 212 -13.75 10.13 5.31
C ALA A 212 -14.01 11.26 6.33
N LYS A 213 -14.97 12.15 6.07
CA LYS A 213 -15.39 13.18 7.03
C LYS A 213 -16.04 12.56 8.28
N ARG A 214 -16.90 11.54 8.10
CA ARG A 214 -17.55 10.85 9.24
C ARG A 214 -16.52 10.08 10.08
N VAL A 215 -15.64 9.34 9.42
CA VAL A 215 -14.61 8.53 10.11
C VAL A 215 -13.61 9.42 10.87
N ARG A 216 -13.30 10.61 10.35
CA ARG A 216 -12.47 11.61 11.07
C ARG A 216 -13.10 12.09 12.38
N ALA A 217 -14.41 12.09 12.49
CA ALA A 217 -15.08 12.43 13.75
C ALA A 217 -14.88 11.36 14.82
N ILE A 218 -14.70 10.10 14.41
CA ILE A 218 -14.45 8.95 15.29
C ILE A 218 -12.95 8.82 15.56
N TRP A 219 -12.11 9.04 14.54
CA TRP A 219 -10.65 8.95 14.64
C TRP A 219 -10.03 10.34 14.72
N PRO A 220 -9.86 10.90 15.93
CA PRO A 220 -9.30 12.23 16.07
C PRO A 220 -7.83 12.27 15.61
N GLY A 221 -7.51 13.28 14.84
CA GLY A 221 -6.17 13.48 14.28
C GLY A 221 -6.15 13.61 12.77
N GLN A 222 -4.98 13.95 12.22
CA GLN A 222 -4.85 14.09 10.76
C GLN A 222 -4.85 12.71 10.11
N LEU A 223 -5.70 12.53 9.08
CA LEU A 223 -5.54 11.47 8.12
C LEU A 223 -4.20 11.65 7.42
N GLN A 224 -3.24 10.84 7.76
CA GLN A 224 -1.94 10.84 7.09
C GLN A 224 -2.00 10.16 5.71
N VAL A 225 -3.12 9.55 5.39
CA VAL A 225 -3.33 8.77 4.16
C VAL A 225 -4.43 9.41 3.34
N VAL A 226 -4.16 9.70 2.08
CA VAL A 226 -5.19 10.00 1.08
C VAL A 226 -5.79 8.67 0.64
N PRO A 227 -7.11 8.45 0.76
CA PRO A 227 -7.74 7.23 0.26
C PRO A 227 -7.53 7.07 -1.24
N TYR A 228 -6.96 5.93 -1.63
CA TYR A 228 -6.89 5.47 -3.01
C TYR A 228 -7.93 4.37 -3.20
N VAL A 229 -8.99 4.67 -3.94
CA VAL A 229 -10.10 3.74 -4.19
C VAL A 229 -9.93 3.11 -5.56
N VAL A 230 -9.80 1.79 -5.59
CA VAL A 230 -9.64 0.99 -6.81
C VAL A 230 -10.95 0.27 -7.13
N ALA A 231 -11.59 0.64 -8.23
CA ALA A 231 -12.90 0.12 -8.63
C ALA A 231 -12.87 -0.42 -10.07
N LEU A 232 -12.00 -1.40 -10.28
CA LEU A 232 -11.79 -2.07 -11.56
C LEU A 232 -12.78 -3.24 -11.74
N ARG A 233 -13.02 -3.64 -13.00
CA ARG A 233 -13.98 -4.71 -13.35
C ARG A 233 -13.35 -6.09 -13.32
N GLU A 234 -12.04 -6.17 -13.47
CA GLU A 234 -11.28 -7.39 -13.52
C GLU A 234 -11.37 -8.13 -12.18
N PRO A 235 -11.93 -9.35 -12.12
CA PRO A 235 -12.12 -10.07 -10.86
C PRO A 235 -10.79 -10.41 -10.17
N GLN A 236 -9.72 -10.55 -10.93
CA GLN A 236 -8.37 -10.81 -10.43
C GLN A 236 -7.81 -9.69 -9.55
N VAL A 237 -8.36 -8.48 -9.63
CA VAL A 237 -7.98 -7.34 -8.77
C VAL A 237 -8.02 -7.70 -7.29
N LEU A 238 -9.00 -8.52 -6.89
CA LEU A 238 -9.18 -8.92 -5.48
C LEU A 238 -8.21 -10.01 -5.02
N THR A 239 -7.71 -10.83 -5.94
CA THR A 239 -6.84 -11.96 -5.61
C THR A 239 -5.37 -11.69 -5.89
N GLU A 240 -5.08 -10.83 -6.86
CA GLU A 240 -3.72 -10.59 -7.32
C GLU A 240 -3.07 -9.34 -6.70
N ILE A 241 -3.81 -8.41 -6.08
CA ILE A 241 -3.22 -7.29 -5.33
C ILE A 241 -2.95 -7.74 -3.89
N PRO A 242 -1.70 -7.95 -3.50
CA PRO A 242 -1.33 -8.30 -2.12
C PRO A 242 -0.99 -7.04 -1.30
N PRO A 243 -0.70 -7.22 0.00
CA PRO A 243 -1.34 -8.18 0.90
C PRO A 243 -2.71 -7.69 1.34
N THR A 244 -3.54 -8.62 1.79
CA THR A 244 -4.83 -8.26 2.41
C THR A 244 -4.59 -7.91 3.88
N LEU A 245 -5.22 -6.85 4.35
CA LEU A 245 -5.36 -6.60 5.78
C LEU A 245 -6.60 -7.34 6.29
N PRO A 246 -6.60 -7.81 7.56
CA PRO A 246 -7.74 -8.51 8.14
C PRO A 246 -9.04 -7.69 8.07
N GLY A 247 -10.18 -8.36 7.97
CA GLY A 247 -11.50 -7.80 8.24
C GLY A 247 -12.11 -6.88 7.18
N ALA A 248 -11.70 -6.90 5.92
CA ALA A 248 -12.14 -5.92 4.93
C ALA A 248 -13.16 -6.46 3.90
N GLU A 249 -14.34 -6.86 4.32
CA GLU A 249 -15.50 -7.14 3.47
C GLU A 249 -16.52 -5.96 3.56
N PRO A 250 -17.18 -5.52 2.50
CA PRO A 250 -17.25 -5.97 1.10
C PRO A 250 -16.22 -5.34 0.15
N ALA A 251 -15.34 -4.53 0.67
CA ALA A 251 -14.16 -4.04 -0.01
C ALA A 251 -12.93 -4.47 0.79
N GLN A 252 -11.78 -4.54 0.17
CA GLN A 252 -10.55 -4.95 0.82
C GLN A 252 -9.57 -3.79 0.91
N VAL A 253 -8.94 -3.63 2.07
CA VAL A 253 -7.78 -2.76 2.21
C VAL A 253 -6.54 -3.59 1.90
N ARG A 254 -5.80 -3.16 0.88
CA ARG A 254 -4.55 -3.77 0.45
C ARG A 254 -3.39 -2.87 0.85
N ALA A 255 -2.48 -3.36 1.65
CA ALA A 255 -1.34 -2.58 2.09
C ALA A 255 -0.36 -2.29 0.94
N MET A 256 0.18 -1.08 0.92
CA MET A 256 1.35 -0.74 0.13
C MET A 256 2.58 -0.94 1.02
N LEU A 257 3.44 -1.90 0.69
CA LEU A 257 4.57 -2.26 1.53
C LEU A 257 5.68 -1.20 1.49
N SER A 258 6.37 -1.01 2.61
CA SER A 258 7.59 -0.22 2.66
C SER A 258 8.74 -0.95 1.94
N PRO A 259 9.64 -0.24 1.22
CA PRO A 259 10.82 -0.86 0.63
C PRO A 259 11.92 -1.20 1.66
N ALA A 260 11.76 -0.85 2.92
CA ALA A 260 12.75 -1.13 3.95
C ALA A 260 12.82 -2.63 4.24
N ILE A 261 14.01 -3.22 4.15
CA ILE A 261 14.25 -4.63 4.45
C ILE A 261 13.84 -4.91 5.90
N GLY A 262 13.02 -5.93 6.09
CA GLY A 262 12.50 -6.30 7.41
C GLY A 262 11.42 -5.38 7.98
N SER A 263 10.95 -4.39 7.23
CA SER A 263 9.81 -3.57 7.63
C SER A 263 8.51 -4.29 7.30
N ILE A 264 7.69 -4.51 8.32
CA ILE A 264 6.31 -4.98 8.19
C ILE A 264 5.32 -3.81 8.14
N GLN A 265 5.82 -2.57 8.31
CA GLN A 265 4.94 -1.39 8.33
C GLN A 265 4.55 -0.98 6.91
N PRO A 266 3.25 -0.89 6.60
CA PRO A 266 2.80 -0.41 5.32
C PRO A 266 3.15 1.07 5.10
N ALA A 267 3.56 1.43 3.88
CA ALA A 267 3.71 2.82 3.47
C ALA A 267 2.35 3.53 3.27
N GLY A 268 1.30 2.75 3.03
CA GLY A 268 -0.06 3.21 2.78
C GLY A 268 -0.97 2.05 2.38
N GLY A 269 -2.12 2.33 1.80
CA GLY A 269 -3.05 1.28 1.38
C GLY A 269 -3.95 1.68 0.21
N TRP A 270 -4.39 0.68 -0.52
CA TRP A 270 -5.45 0.72 -1.51
C TRP A 270 -6.76 0.26 -0.89
N VAL A 271 -7.87 0.97 -1.14
CA VAL A 271 -9.22 0.45 -0.94
C VAL A 271 -9.66 -0.22 -2.24
N VAL A 272 -9.63 -1.53 -2.29
CA VAL A 272 -10.01 -2.30 -3.49
C VAL A 272 -11.45 -2.76 -3.35
N LEU A 273 -12.31 -2.29 -4.25
CA LEU A 273 -13.74 -2.58 -4.22
C LEU A 273 -14.05 -3.92 -4.86
N ARG A 274 -14.69 -4.81 -4.11
CA ARG A 274 -15.25 -6.07 -4.63
C ARG A 274 -16.50 -5.84 -5.47
N GLN A 275 -17.29 -4.84 -5.07
CA GLN A 275 -18.51 -4.45 -5.74
C GLN A 275 -18.39 -3.04 -6.32
N THR A 276 -19.17 -2.75 -7.34
CA THR A 276 -19.15 -1.44 -8.00
C THR A 276 -19.84 -0.34 -7.20
N THR A 277 -20.56 -0.70 -6.15
CA THR A 277 -21.31 0.21 -5.27
C THR A 277 -21.12 -0.23 -3.83
N LEU A 278 -20.70 0.70 -2.98
CA LEU A 278 -20.69 0.54 -1.52
C LEU A 278 -21.72 1.48 -0.91
N THR A 279 -22.36 1.02 0.16
CA THR A 279 -23.17 1.91 0.99
C THR A 279 -22.29 2.90 1.75
N PRO A 280 -22.83 4.04 2.21
CA PRO A 280 -22.09 4.95 3.08
C PRO A 280 -21.55 4.28 4.36
N ALA A 281 -22.23 3.28 4.88
CA ALA A 281 -21.82 2.51 6.04
C ALA A 281 -20.59 1.66 5.74
N GLN A 282 -20.64 0.87 4.66
CA GLN A 282 -19.52 0.07 4.18
C GLN A 282 -18.28 0.90 3.85
N LEU A 283 -18.44 2.11 3.29
CA LEU A 283 -17.32 3.02 3.07
C LEU A 283 -16.69 3.50 4.38
N ASN A 284 -17.50 3.75 5.42
CA ASN A 284 -16.96 4.10 6.73
C ASN A 284 -16.13 2.96 7.32
N HIS A 285 -16.64 1.72 7.24
CA HIS A 285 -15.96 0.51 7.69
C HIS A 285 -14.57 0.39 7.04
N VAL A 286 -14.53 0.34 5.72
CA VAL A 286 -13.27 0.17 4.96
C VAL A 286 -12.29 1.32 5.18
N LEU A 287 -12.78 2.57 5.28
CA LEU A 287 -11.92 3.71 5.59
C LEU A 287 -11.38 3.65 7.02
N MET A 288 -12.10 3.05 7.95
CA MET A 288 -11.61 2.88 9.31
C MET A 288 -10.43 1.90 9.38
N HIS A 289 -10.40 0.86 8.55
CA HIS A 289 -9.22 0.00 8.38
C HIS A 289 -8.06 0.73 7.69
N LEU A 290 -8.34 1.63 6.75
CA LEU A 290 -7.30 2.37 6.02
C LEU A 290 -6.56 3.37 6.91
N LEU A 291 -7.22 3.99 7.90
CA LEU A 291 -6.63 5.06 8.71
C LEU A 291 -5.39 4.62 9.50
N PRO A 292 -5.45 3.50 10.23
CA PRO A 292 -4.33 3.03 11.02
C PRO A 292 -3.27 2.27 10.20
N VAL A 293 -3.48 2.02 8.90
CA VAL A 293 -2.62 1.17 8.07
C VAL A 293 -1.13 1.48 8.18
N ARG A 294 -0.76 2.74 8.34
CA ARG A 294 0.64 3.19 8.51
C ARG A 294 1.19 2.99 9.92
N LEU A 295 0.34 2.68 10.89
CA LEU A 295 0.79 2.42 12.26
C LEU A 295 1.36 1.03 12.40
N GLY A 296 0.94 0.09 11.56
CA GLY A 296 1.29 -1.32 11.59
C GLY A 296 0.05 -2.21 11.76
N ASP A 297 0.30 -3.49 11.86
CA ASP A 297 -0.69 -4.58 12.00
C ASP A 297 -0.75 -5.17 13.42
N GLY A 298 -0.14 -4.50 14.40
CA GLY A 298 -0.07 -5.01 15.77
C GLY A 298 -1.35 -4.89 16.59
N ALA A 299 -2.39 -4.23 16.07
CA ALA A 299 -3.68 -4.16 16.75
C ALA A 299 -4.35 -5.56 16.77
N PRO A 300 -4.91 -6.00 17.91
CA PRO A 300 -5.66 -7.24 17.93
C PRO A 300 -6.88 -7.13 17.01
N HIS A 301 -7.24 -8.26 16.38
CA HIS A 301 -8.29 -8.30 15.36
C HIS A 301 -9.61 -7.71 15.86
N TRP A 302 -10.07 -8.11 17.07
CA TRP A 302 -11.30 -7.60 17.64
C TRP A 302 -11.33 -6.06 17.78
N LEU A 303 -10.18 -5.43 18.05
CA LEU A 303 -10.12 -3.97 18.18
C LEU A 303 -10.18 -3.30 16.82
N ALA A 304 -9.48 -3.85 15.82
CA ALA A 304 -9.46 -3.31 14.46
C ALA A 304 -10.85 -3.44 13.82
N GLU A 305 -11.45 -4.62 13.90
CA GLU A 305 -12.76 -4.92 13.37
C GLU A 305 -13.86 -4.18 14.15
N GLY A 306 -13.81 -4.20 15.47
CA GLY A 306 -14.79 -3.50 16.31
C GLY A 306 -14.82 -1.99 16.06
N MET A 307 -13.68 -1.35 15.83
CA MET A 307 -13.63 0.07 15.45
C MET A 307 -14.17 0.31 14.03
N ALA A 308 -13.95 -0.61 13.09
CA ALA A 308 -14.51 -0.53 11.73
C ALA A 308 -16.02 -0.70 11.74
N GLN A 309 -16.55 -1.69 12.46
CA GLN A 309 -17.99 -1.91 12.69
C GLN A 309 -18.62 -0.71 13.41
N TYR A 310 -17.95 -0.15 14.43
CA TYR A 310 -18.43 1.06 15.10
C TYR A 310 -18.56 2.23 14.12
N ALA A 311 -17.58 2.43 13.25
CA ALA A 311 -17.65 3.47 12.21
C ALA A 311 -18.76 3.20 11.18
N GLU A 312 -19.01 1.94 10.85
CA GLU A 312 -20.07 1.50 9.96
C GLU A 312 -21.45 1.87 10.52
N ILE A 313 -21.74 1.46 11.75
CA ILE A 313 -23.06 1.68 12.36
C ILE A 313 -23.36 3.17 12.59
N GLN A 314 -22.35 4.03 12.74
CA GLN A 314 -22.60 5.48 12.87
C GLN A 314 -23.19 6.10 11.58
N ALA A 315 -23.06 5.44 10.43
CA ALA A 315 -23.69 5.88 9.18
C ALA A 315 -25.09 5.32 8.95
N LEU A 316 -25.53 4.37 9.79
CA LEU A 316 -26.86 3.75 9.67
C LEU A 316 -27.94 4.58 10.35
N PRO A 317 -29.19 4.51 9.88
CA PRO A 317 -30.37 4.99 10.59
C PRO A 317 -30.49 4.35 11.97
N SER A 318 -31.15 5.02 12.92
CA SER A 318 -31.27 4.55 14.30
C SER A 318 -31.83 3.13 14.43
N ALA A 319 -32.89 2.81 13.67
CA ALA A 319 -33.50 1.48 13.68
C ALA A 319 -32.55 0.38 13.20
N GLU A 320 -31.80 0.64 12.11
CA GLU A 320 -30.81 -0.30 11.59
C GLU A 320 -29.63 -0.48 12.55
N ARG A 321 -29.20 0.58 13.23
CA ARG A 321 -28.17 0.48 14.30
C ARG A 321 -28.62 -0.43 15.43
N GLN A 322 -29.89 -0.32 15.86
CA GLN A 322 -30.45 -1.18 16.93
C GLN A 322 -30.52 -2.63 16.46
N ALA A 323 -30.98 -2.88 15.22
CA ALA A 323 -31.03 -4.23 14.65
C ALA A 323 -29.62 -4.87 14.60
N ARG A 324 -28.62 -4.13 14.16
CA ARG A 324 -27.22 -4.61 14.10
C ARG A 324 -26.68 -4.99 15.47
N ARG A 325 -27.00 -4.20 16.50
CA ARG A 325 -26.63 -4.50 17.90
C ARG A 325 -27.35 -5.72 18.48
N ALA A 326 -28.54 -6.00 18.00
CA ALA A 326 -29.35 -7.14 18.47
C ALA A 326 -28.94 -8.49 17.85
N GLU A 327 -28.03 -8.51 16.90
CA GLU A 327 -27.57 -9.74 16.22
C GLU A 327 -26.81 -10.71 17.14
N LEU A 328 -26.22 -10.22 18.26
CA LEU A 328 -25.59 -11.07 19.25
C LEU A 328 -26.61 -11.89 20.04
N SER A 329 -26.54 -13.20 19.89
CA SER A 329 -27.34 -14.08 20.78
C SER A 329 -26.79 -14.11 22.21
N LYS A 330 -27.65 -14.25 23.20
CA LYS A 330 -27.24 -14.41 24.60
C LYS A 330 -26.33 -15.62 24.81
N GLN A 331 -26.57 -16.70 24.10
CA GLN A 331 -25.79 -17.93 24.19
C GLN A 331 -24.36 -17.75 23.71
N GLN A 332 -24.14 -17.03 22.61
CA GLN A 332 -22.82 -16.76 22.07
C GLN A 332 -21.97 -15.92 23.04
N VAL A 333 -22.58 -14.91 23.64
CA VAL A 333 -21.89 -14.02 24.59
C VAL A 333 -21.62 -14.72 25.93
N ALA A 334 -22.54 -15.57 26.42
CA ALA A 334 -22.37 -16.27 27.68
C ALA A 334 -21.16 -17.23 27.71
N GLN A 335 -20.75 -17.74 26.54
CA GLN A 335 -19.60 -18.63 26.40
C GLN A 335 -18.27 -17.89 26.13
N LEU A 336 -18.30 -16.57 26.01
CA LEU A 336 -17.13 -15.78 25.72
C LEU A 336 -16.10 -15.86 26.86
N THR A 337 -14.91 -16.40 26.60
CA THR A 337 -13.83 -16.51 27.59
C THR A 337 -12.68 -15.52 27.27
N ARG A 338 -12.57 -15.07 26.01
CA ARG A 338 -11.61 -14.08 25.53
C ARG A 338 -12.21 -13.31 24.37
N LEU A 339 -11.61 -12.17 24.01
CA LEU A 339 -11.99 -11.45 22.82
C LEU A 339 -11.53 -12.19 21.56
N PRO A 340 -12.29 -12.14 20.46
CA PRO A 340 -12.01 -12.91 19.25
C PRO A 340 -10.80 -12.35 18.48
N ASP A 341 -10.00 -13.25 17.91
CA ASP A 341 -8.86 -12.92 17.06
C ASP A 341 -9.02 -13.43 15.61
N ASP A 342 -10.23 -13.71 15.16
CA ASP A 342 -10.54 -14.21 13.81
C ASP A 342 -11.75 -13.50 13.17
N ASP A 343 -11.97 -13.77 11.88
CA ASP A 343 -12.96 -13.12 11.01
C ASP A 343 -14.34 -13.82 11.00
N GLU A 344 -14.66 -14.65 11.98
CA GLU A 344 -15.98 -15.26 12.05
C GLU A 344 -17.07 -14.19 12.24
N PRO A 345 -18.22 -14.25 11.52
CA PRO A 345 -19.26 -13.22 11.58
C PRO A 345 -19.82 -12.93 12.99
N VAL A 346 -19.88 -13.96 13.84
CA VAL A 346 -20.26 -13.79 15.24
C VAL A 346 -19.23 -12.98 16.02
N ASN A 347 -17.96 -13.12 15.65
CA ASN A 347 -16.86 -12.43 16.30
C ASN A 347 -16.82 -10.95 15.91
N GLU A 348 -17.28 -10.58 14.72
CA GLU A 348 -17.48 -9.17 14.33
C GLU A 348 -18.47 -8.46 15.26
N ALA A 349 -19.60 -9.11 15.58
CA ALA A 349 -20.60 -8.55 16.47
C ALA A 349 -20.10 -8.44 17.92
N ILE A 350 -19.30 -9.41 18.39
CA ILE A 350 -18.61 -9.35 19.69
C ILE A 350 -17.59 -8.21 19.71
N SER A 351 -16.80 -8.07 18.66
CA SER A 351 -15.80 -7.01 18.47
C SER A 351 -16.43 -5.61 18.53
N LEU A 352 -17.56 -5.43 17.82
CA LEU A 352 -18.36 -4.20 17.90
C LEU A 352 -18.79 -3.90 19.34
N ARG A 353 -19.36 -4.90 20.03
CA ARG A 353 -19.85 -4.72 21.40
C ARG A 353 -18.71 -4.36 22.36
N ALA A 354 -17.56 -5.01 22.25
CA ALA A 354 -16.39 -4.71 23.06
C ALA A 354 -15.91 -3.26 22.86
N VAL A 355 -15.85 -2.80 21.62
CA VAL A 355 -15.47 -1.41 21.31
C VAL A 355 -16.52 -0.41 21.77
N GLU A 356 -17.83 -0.71 21.62
CA GLU A 356 -18.90 0.15 22.14
C GLU A 356 -18.82 0.29 23.65
N GLN A 357 -18.52 -0.80 24.38
CA GLN A 357 -18.37 -0.79 25.83
C GLN A 357 -17.16 0.08 26.25
N LEU A 358 -16.01 -0.10 25.58
CA LEU A 358 -14.84 0.75 25.85
C LEU A 358 -15.13 2.23 25.58
N ILE A 359 -15.82 2.54 24.48
CA ILE A 359 -16.15 3.92 24.12
C ILE A 359 -17.19 4.52 25.09
N ALA A 360 -18.16 3.74 25.54
CA ALA A 360 -19.17 4.20 26.49
C ALA A 360 -18.55 4.61 27.84
N GLU A 361 -17.55 3.86 28.30
CA GLU A 361 -16.91 4.10 29.61
C GLU A 361 -15.72 5.07 29.53
N ALA A 362 -14.80 4.86 28.57
CA ALA A 362 -13.58 5.63 28.46
C ALA A 362 -13.67 6.81 27.48
N GLY A 363 -14.60 6.73 26.53
CA GLY A 363 -14.71 7.69 25.43
C GLY A 363 -13.88 7.32 24.21
N VAL A 364 -14.22 7.92 23.07
CA VAL A 364 -13.58 7.64 21.76
C VAL A 364 -12.07 7.94 21.76
N LYS A 365 -11.64 9.05 22.37
CA LYS A 365 -10.25 9.49 22.34
C LYS A 365 -9.28 8.52 23.04
N PRO A 366 -9.51 8.06 24.27
CA PRO A 366 -8.70 7.02 24.91
C PRO A 366 -8.64 5.72 24.12
N VAL A 367 -9.78 5.25 23.60
CA VAL A 367 -9.83 4.01 22.80
C VAL A 367 -9.00 4.13 21.51
N THR A 368 -9.08 5.27 20.81
CA THR A 368 -8.27 5.49 19.62
C THR A 368 -6.79 5.65 19.94
N GLU A 369 -6.42 6.18 21.10
CA GLU A 369 -5.03 6.26 21.53
C GLU A 369 -4.48 4.88 21.89
N TYR A 370 -5.26 4.07 22.63
CA TYR A 370 -4.93 2.66 22.85
C TYR A 370 -4.67 1.94 21.54
N TYR A 371 -5.59 2.07 20.56
CA TYR A 371 -5.42 1.48 19.24
C TYR A 371 -4.09 1.92 18.59
N ARG A 372 -3.77 3.22 18.61
CA ARG A 372 -2.52 3.75 18.04
C ARG A 372 -1.27 3.14 18.67
N GLN A 373 -1.30 2.88 19.96
CA GLN A 373 -0.15 2.30 20.66
C GLN A 373 0.03 0.84 20.28
N VAL A 374 -1.03 0.03 20.35
CA VAL A 374 -0.95 -1.41 20.07
C VAL A 374 -0.68 -1.70 18.59
N ALA A 375 -1.18 -0.88 17.66
CA ALA A 375 -0.97 -1.06 16.23
C ALA A 375 0.50 -0.87 15.81
N ARG A 376 1.27 -0.03 16.51
CA ARG A 376 2.66 0.28 16.17
C ARG A 376 3.65 -0.85 16.42
N ARG A 377 3.32 -1.79 17.30
CA ARG A 377 4.22 -2.86 17.75
C ARG A 377 3.44 -4.12 18.04
N GLY A 378 3.99 -5.26 17.63
CA GLY A 378 3.47 -6.58 18.06
C GLY A 378 3.73 -6.80 19.54
N TYR A 379 2.83 -6.35 20.39
CA TYR A 379 2.88 -6.62 21.82
C TYR A 379 2.33 -8.03 22.12
N ASN A 380 2.87 -8.68 23.14
CA ASN A 380 2.24 -9.86 23.71
C ASN A 380 0.96 -9.44 24.50
N ASP A 381 0.12 -10.42 24.82
CA ASP A 381 -1.18 -10.18 25.45
C ASP A 381 -1.07 -9.39 26.78
N ALA A 382 -0.09 -9.72 27.63
CA ALA A 382 0.13 -9.02 28.89
C ALA A 382 0.52 -7.53 28.70
N ALA A 383 1.23 -7.19 27.61
CA ALA A 383 1.58 -5.81 27.31
C ALA A 383 0.39 -5.07 26.69
N ARG A 384 -0.42 -5.74 25.86
CA ARG A 384 -1.68 -5.20 25.32
C ARG A 384 -2.67 -4.89 26.43
N ASP A 385 -2.82 -5.81 27.40
CA ASP A 385 -3.71 -5.66 28.55
C ASP A 385 -3.30 -4.48 29.44
N ARG A 386 -2.00 -4.31 29.72
CA ARG A 386 -1.49 -3.14 30.46
C ARG A 386 -1.77 -1.83 29.75
N LEU A 387 -1.57 -1.79 28.42
CA LEU A 387 -1.89 -0.59 27.64
C LEU A 387 -3.40 -0.32 27.61
N MET A 388 -4.23 -1.35 27.51
CA MET A 388 -5.68 -1.20 27.58
C MET A 388 -6.08 -0.60 28.93
N GLN A 389 -5.54 -1.12 30.03
CA GLN A 389 -5.80 -0.59 31.37
C GLN A 389 -5.33 0.86 31.52
N GLU A 390 -4.14 1.19 31.01
CA GLU A 390 -3.57 2.54 31.07
C GLU A 390 -4.45 3.58 30.36
N TYR A 391 -4.91 3.25 29.14
CA TYR A 391 -5.65 4.21 28.33
C TYR A 391 -7.16 4.19 28.56
N THR A 392 -7.74 3.04 28.87
CA THR A 392 -9.20 2.87 28.94
C THR A 392 -9.72 2.51 30.33
N GLY A 393 -8.85 2.12 31.27
CA GLY A 393 -9.22 1.62 32.58
C GLY A 393 -9.75 0.19 32.59
N PHE A 394 -9.70 -0.53 31.46
CA PHE A 394 -10.12 -1.92 31.34
C PHE A 394 -8.92 -2.85 31.25
N THR A 395 -9.07 -4.05 31.79
CA THR A 395 -8.33 -5.26 31.39
C THR A 395 -9.17 -6.05 30.40
N GLU A 396 -8.58 -6.98 29.65
CA GLU A 396 -9.34 -7.85 28.75
C GLU A 396 -10.39 -8.66 29.50
N GLU A 397 -10.04 -9.22 30.66
CA GLU A 397 -10.95 -9.97 31.51
C GLU A 397 -12.19 -9.15 31.92
N ARG A 398 -11.99 -7.92 32.43
CA ARG A 398 -13.06 -6.99 32.76
C ARG A 398 -13.92 -6.63 31.54
N LEU A 399 -13.32 -6.48 30.39
CA LEU A 399 -14.03 -6.17 29.14
C LEU A 399 -14.91 -7.35 28.71
N VAL A 400 -14.38 -8.57 28.76
CA VAL A 400 -15.13 -9.81 28.50
C VAL A 400 -16.35 -9.93 29.45
N GLU A 401 -16.17 -9.68 30.74
CA GLU A 401 -17.25 -9.68 31.72
C GLU A 401 -18.31 -8.62 31.40
N SER A 402 -17.89 -7.41 31.05
CA SER A 402 -18.78 -6.31 30.67
C SER A 402 -19.60 -6.64 29.41
N VAL A 403 -18.97 -7.23 28.40
CA VAL A 403 -19.65 -7.70 27.19
C VAL A 403 -20.69 -8.76 27.52
N ARG A 404 -20.38 -9.74 28.38
CA ARG A 404 -21.34 -10.74 28.86
C ARG A 404 -22.52 -10.10 29.58
N GLY A 405 -22.26 -9.18 30.50
CA GLY A 405 -23.29 -8.49 31.29
C GLY A 405 -24.23 -7.63 30.44
N SER A 406 -23.73 -7.08 29.35
CA SER A 406 -24.51 -6.23 28.45
C SER A 406 -25.46 -6.99 27.50
N ALA A 407 -25.39 -8.31 27.44
CA ALA A 407 -26.29 -9.18 26.64
C ALA A 407 -27.61 -9.53 27.34
N GLY A 408 -27.80 -9.13 28.58
CA GLY A 408 -29.04 -9.22 29.33
C GLY A 408 -29.97 -8.06 29.01
#